data_86d03e11c83b5ff5877855225f40234b
#
_entry.id   86d03e11c83b5ff5877855225f40234b
#
_cell.length_a   1.000
_cell.length_b   1.000
_cell.length_c   1.000
_cell.angle_alpha   90.00
_cell.angle_beta   90.00
_cell.angle_gamma   90.00
#
_symmetry.space_group_name_H-M   'P 1'
#
loop_
_entity.id
_entity.type
_entity.pdbx_description
1 polymer ?
#
loop_
_entity_poly.entity_id
_entity_poly.type
_entity_poly.pdbx_seq_one_letter_code
_entity_poly.pdbx_strand_id
1 'polypeptide(L)'
;MELTGKARRFYVKLLGSQSNLACSSSRDVSHTTEKSNEPEFEMIIRKETTVDIEAITQVTIAAFNTLPISNHTEQYIINALRAADALTISLVAESNGRIFGHIAFSPVTISDGSTGWCGLGPVSVLPDYHKQGIGKLLVNEGLSLLKELGGQGCALVGDPHFYQRFGFRNFPELVHEGVPQEVFLALPFTAKVPQGIVVFHEGFLAKS
;
A
#
# COMPACT_ATOMS: atom_id res chain seq x y z
N MET A 1 -9.80 -18.37 -15.25
CA MET A 1 -10.10 -17.07 -15.91
C MET A 1 -8.91 -16.17 -15.67
N GLU A 2 -8.01 -16.08 -16.65
CA GLU A 2 -6.81 -15.22 -16.51
C GLU A 2 -7.25 -13.77 -16.45
N LEU A 3 -7.04 -13.17 -15.28
CA LEU A 3 -7.21 -11.73 -15.10
C LEU A 3 -5.98 -11.04 -15.69
N THR A 4 -6.05 -10.66 -16.95
CA THR A 4 -5.07 -9.76 -17.58
C THR A 4 -5.26 -8.36 -17.00
N GLY A 5 -4.77 -8.17 -15.77
CA GLY A 5 -4.70 -6.86 -15.16
C GLY A 5 -3.77 -5.98 -16.00
N LYS A 6 -4.33 -5.01 -16.74
CA LYS A 6 -3.54 -4.03 -17.47
C LYS A 6 -2.73 -3.23 -16.46
N ALA A 7 -1.41 -3.18 -16.66
CA ALA A 7 -0.55 -2.28 -15.89
C ALA A 7 -1.05 -0.83 -16.07
N ARG A 8 -1.25 -0.10 -14.98
CA ARG A 8 -1.66 1.31 -15.03
C ARG A 8 -0.45 2.20 -14.87
N ARG A 9 -0.33 3.20 -15.71
CA ARG A 9 0.77 4.17 -15.72
C ARG A 9 0.36 5.45 -15.03
N PHE A 10 1.24 5.97 -14.19
CA PHE A 10 1.06 7.21 -13.46
C PHE A 10 2.31 8.07 -13.59
N TYR A 11 2.13 9.39 -13.59
CA TYR A 11 3.24 10.32 -13.55
C TYR A 11 3.37 10.90 -12.14
N VAL A 12 4.52 10.70 -11.53
CA VAL A 12 4.82 11.15 -10.17
C VAL A 12 5.89 12.23 -10.26
N LYS A 13 5.63 13.41 -9.69
CA LYS A 13 6.66 14.43 -9.51
C LYS A 13 7.55 14.04 -8.33
N LEU A 14 8.84 13.87 -8.58
CA LEU A 14 9.83 13.78 -7.52
C LEU A 14 10.00 15.16 -6.90
N LEU A 15 9.64 15.31 -5.63
CA LEU A 15 10.05 16.47 -4.84
C LEU A 15 11.56 16.33 -4.62
N GLY A 16 12.34 17.17 -5.31
CA GLY A 16 13.79 17.12 -5.29
C GLY A 16 14.35 17.09 -3.87
N SER A 17 15.26 16.17 -3.62
CA SER A 17 16.16 16.25 -2.47
C SER A 17 16.98 17.54 -2.62
N GLN A 18 16.79 18.50 -1.70
CA GLN A 18 17.66 19.66 -1.63
C GLN A 18 19.07 19.20 -1.26
N SER A 19 19.92 19.01 -2.26
CA SER A 19 21.35 19.04 -2.07
C SER A 19 21.74 20.49 -1.82
N ASN A 20 22.09 20.81 -0.56
CA ASN A 20 22.75 22.04 -0.19
C ASN A 20 24.06 22.18 -0.94
N LEU A 21 24.11 23.06 -1.91
CA LEU A 21 25.34 23.66 -2.40
C LEU A 21 25.12 25.19 -2.41
N ALA A 22 25.61 25.80 -1.34
CA ALA A 22 25.80 27.23 -1.30
C ALA A 22 26.93 27.61 -2.27
N CYS A 23 26.71 28.60 -3.14
CA CYS A 23 27.65 29.68 -3.38
C CYS A 23 27.11 30.78 -4.30
N SER A 24 27.06 31.96 -3.71
CA SER A 24 27.34 33.32 -4.18
C SER A 24 26.87 33.83 -5.55
N SER A 25 26.09 34.88 -5.39
CA SER A 25 26.17 36.24 -6.02
C SER A 25 25.90 36.44 -7.50
N SER A 26 24.92 37.27 -7.68
CA SER A 26 24.81 38.47 -8.52
C SER A 26 24.00 38.42 -9.82
N ARG A 27 22.99 39.29 -9.76
CA ARG A 27 22.45 40.20 -10.80
C ARG A 27 21.57 39.69 -11.93
N ASP A 28 20.33 40.15 -11.79
CA ASP A 28 19.39 40.73 -12.78
C ASP A 28 19.07 40.01 -14.08
N VAL A 29 17.75 40.01 -14.29
CA VAL A 29 16.96 40.33 -15.48
C VAL A 29 16.13 39.18 -16.07
N SER A 30 14.83 39.57 -16.15
CA SER A 30 13.75 39.06 -17.01
C SER A 30 13.01 37.79 -16.61
N HIS A 31 11.76 38.04 -16.17
CA HIS A 31 10.66 37.08 -16.08
C HIS A 31 10.38 36.47 -17.47
N THR A 32 10.86 35.28 -17.66
CA THR A 32 10.24 34.30 -18.51
C THR A 32 9.90 33.13 -17.59
N THR A 33 8.60 32.83 -17.45
CA THR A 33 8.10 31.65 -16.75
C THR A 33 8.53 30.42 -17.55
N GLU A 34 9.76 29.97 -17.35
CA GLU A 34 10.18 28.63 -17.72
C GLU A 34 9.42 27.68 -16.81
N LYS A 35 8.47 26.94 -17.38
CA LYS A 35 7.95 25.73 -16.75
C LYS A 35 9.17 24.87 -16.44
N SER A 36 9.47 24.73 -15.15
CA SER A 36 10.50 23.83 -14.66
C SER A 36 10.25 22.45 -15.27
N ASN A 37 11.09 22.06 -16.20
CA ASN A 37 11.16 20.72 -16.78
C ASN A 37 11.80 19.80 -15.72
N GLU A 38 11.12 19.60 -14.59
CA GLU A 38 11.46 18.50 -13.69
C GLU A 38 11.08 17.21 -14.40
N PRO A 39 11.99 16.22 -14.49
CA PRO A 39 11.69 14.97 -15.16
C PRO A 39 10.49 14.31 -14.48
N GLU A 40 9.41 14.17 -15.24
CA GLU A 40 8.26 13.37 -14.80
C GLU A 40 8.72 11.91 -14.71
N PHE A 41 8.62 11.36 -13.51
CA PHE A 41 8.97 9.97 -13.24
C PHE A 41 7.75 9.09 -13.53
N GLU A 42 7.83 8.28 -14.59
CA GLU A 42 6.76 7.36 -14.92
C GLU A 42 6.73 6.20 -13.92
N MET A 43 5.64 6.08 -13.16
CA MET A 43 5.39 5.00 -12.22
C MET A 43 4.35 4.04 -12.79
N ILE A 44 4.65 2.77 -12.79
CA ILE A 44 3.73 1.70 -13.23
C ILE A 44 3.27 0.94 -11.99
N ILE A 45 1.95 0.82 -11.82
CA ILE A 45 1.37 -0.11 -10.85
C ILE A 45 0.92 -1.36 -11.60
N ARG A 46 1.47 -2.50 -11.22
CA ARG A 46 1.18 -3.80 -11.84
C ARG A 46 1.16 -4.92 -10.81
N LYS A 47 0.59 -6.05 -11.19
CA LYS A 47 0.71 -7.28 -10.39
C LYS A 47 2.17 -7.68 -10.23
N GLU A 48 2.50 -8.25 -9.08
CA GLU A 48 3.80 -8.88 -8.87
C GLU A 48 3.98 -10.07 -9.79
N THR A 49 5.22 -10.38 -10.08
CA THR A 49 5.66 -11.61 -10.73
C THR A 49 6.71 -12.31 -9.86
N THR A 50 7.06 -13.53 -10.18
CA THR A 50 8.04 -14.28 -9.40
C THR A 50 9.41 -13.62 -9.35
N VAL A 51 9.78 -12.83 -10.35
CA VAL A 51 11.06 -12.10 -10.36
C VAL A 51 11.08 -10.89 -9.42
N ASP A 52 9.93 -10.43 -8.93
CA ASP A 52 9.82 -9.28 -8.04
C ASP A 52 10.00 -9.65 -6.56
N ILE A 53 9.92 -10.94 -6.21
CA ILE A 53 9.84 -11.41 -4.81
C ILE A 53 10.99 -10.87 -3.96
N GLU A 54 12.22 -10.94 -4.46
CA GLU A 54 13.39 -10.43 -3.74
C GLU A 54 13.32 -8.90 -3.57
N ALA A 55 12.97 -8.18 -4.63
CA ALA A 55 12.83 -6.72 -4.57
C ALA A 55 11.71 -6.29 -3.61
N ILE A 56 10.57 -7.00 -3.59
CA ILE A 56 9.49 -6.78 -2.63
C ILE A 56 9.99 -6.97 -1.20
N THR A 57 10.74 -8.04 -0.94
CA THR A 57 11.35 -8.31 0.37
C THR A 57 12.22 -7.15 0.82
N GLN A 58 13.13 -6.69 -0.04
CA GLN A 58 14.05 -5.58 0.27
C GLN A 58 13.32 -4.25 0.51
N VAL A 59 12.34 -3.92 -0.33
CA VAL A 59 11.51 -2.72 -0.16
C VAL A 59 10.73 -2.78 1.16
N THR A 60 10.19 -3.95 1.50
CA THR A 60 9.43 -4.13 2.75
C THR A 60 10.33 -3.96 3.97
N ILE A 61 11.49 -4.62 4.00
CA ILE A 61 12.48 -4.45 5.06
C ILE A 61 12.87 -2.98 5.22
N ALA A 62 13.23 -2.32 4.12
CA ALA A 62 13.64 -0.92 4.15
C ALA A 62 12.54 0.01 4.68
N ALA A 63 11.28 -0.20 4.26
CA ALA A 63 10.15 0.60 4.70
C ALA A 63 9.86 0.44 6.19
N PHE A 64 9.84 -0.80 6.69
CA PHE A 64 9.45 -1.10 8.06
C PHE A 64 10.59 -0.89 9.07
N ASN A 65 11.86 -0.93 8.65
CA ASN A 65 12.99 -0.57 9.51
C ASN A 65 12.93 0.88 10.03
N THR A 66 12.17 1.75 9.38
CA THR A 66 11.99 3.13 9.82
C THR A 66 10.82 3.33 10.78
N LEU A 67 10.04 2.27 11.06
CA LEU A 67 8.82 2.32 11.89
C LEU A 67 9.08 1.74 13.28
N PRO A 68 9.10 2.56 14.35
CA PRO A 68 9.36 2.08 15.72
C PRO A 68 8.34 1.07 16.25
N ILE A 69 7.13 1.05 15.69
CA ILE A 69 6.04 0.15 16.10
C ILE A 69 6.05 -1.18 15.35
N SER A 70 6.90 -1.35 14.33
CA SER A 70 7.02 -2.58 13.57
C SER A 70 7.82 -3.63 14.35
N ASN A 71 7.41 -4.88 14.20
CA ASN A 71 8.18 -6.04 14.67
C ASN A 71 9.23 -6.50 13.64
N HIS A 72 9.33 -5.82 12.50
CA HIS A 72 10.23 -6.14 11.37
C HIS A 72 10.00 -7.55 10.81
N THR A 73 8.73 -7.98 10.77
CA THR A 73 8.31 -9.32 10.29
C THR A 73 7.47 -9.24 9.01
N GLU A 74 7.23 -8.06 8.49
CA GLU A 74 6.28 -7.81 7.39
C GLU A 74 6.68 -8.54 6.10
N GLN A 75 7.96 -8.71 5.83
CA GLN A 75 8.44 -9.52 4.70
C GLN A 75 8.08 -11.01 4.85
N TYR A 76 8.07 -11.53 6.06
CA TYR A 76 7.66 -12.91 6.34
C TYR A 76 6.16 -13.09 6.18
N ILE A 77 5.36 -12.08 6.55
CA ILE A 77 3.91 -12.06 6.32
C ILE A 77 3.62 -12.21 4.83
N ILE A 78 4.25 -11.40 3.97
CA ILE A 78 4.04 -11.45 2.52
C ILE A 78 4.43 -12.83 1.97
N ASN A 79 5.57 -13.37 2.41
CA ASN A 79 6.05 -14.68 1.97
C ASN A 79 5.12 -15.82 2.42
N ALA A 80 4.62 -15.76 3.66
CA ALA A 80 3.66 -16.75 4.18
C ALA A 80 2.32 -16.69 3.44
N LEU A 81 1.80 -15.49 3.17
CA LEU A 81 0.58 -15.31 2.38
C LEU A 81 0.76 -15.85 0.95
N ARG A 82 1.92 -15.62 0.33
CA ARG A 82 2.24 -16.13 -1.00
C ARG A 82 2.34 -17.66 -1.01
N ALA A 83 3.03 -18.24 -0.02
CA ALA A 83 3.17 -19.70 0.10
C ALA A 83 1.83 -20.41 0.35
N ALA A 84 0.88 -19.74 1.00
CA ALA A 84 -0.46 -20.24 1.26
C ALA A 84 -1.45 -19.95 0.10
N ASP A 85 -0.99 -19.39 -1.03
CA ASP A 85 -1.85 -18.91 -2.14
C ASP A 85 -2.98 -17.96 -1.67
N ALA A 86 -2.69 -17.20 -0.60
CA ALA A 86 -3.65 -16.30 0.04
C ALA A 86 -3.49 -14.83 -0.39
N LEU A 87 -2.59 -14.53 -1.32
CA LEU A 87 -2.47 -13.19 -1.90
C LEU A 87 -3.59 -12.96 -2.94
N THR A 88 -4.74 -12.45 -2.50
CA THR A 88 -5.84 -12.07 -3.41
C THR A 88 -5.37 -11.00 -4.40
N ILE A 89 -4.62 -10.02 -3.91
CA ILE A 89 -3.99 -8.98 -4.71
C ILE A 89 -2.59 -8.75 -4.16
N SER A 90 -1.62 -8.70 -5.05
CA SER A 90 -0.26 -8.26 -4.76
C SER A 90 0.21 -7.35 -5.89
N LEU A 91 0.48 -6.07 -5.57
CA LEU A 91 0.86 -5.06 -6.55
C LEU A 91 2.19 -4.45 -6.19
N VAL A 92 2.96 -4.15 -7.23
CA VAL A 92 4.22 -3.41 -7.14
C VAL A 92 4.09 -2.05 -7.81
N ALA A 93 4.78 -1.07 -7.24
CA ALA A 93 5.04 0.22 -7.87
C ALA A 93 6.43 0.16 -8.48
N GLU A 94 6.51 0.23 -9.80
CA GLU A 94 7.75 0.06 -10.57
C GLU A 94 8.02 1.27 -11.44
N SER A 95 9.30 1.58 -11.61
CA SER A 95 9.78 2.47 -12.67
C SER A 95 11.14 1.99 -13.18
N ASN A 96 11.30 1.95 -14.50
CA ASN A 96 12.54 1.53 -15.17
C ASN A 96 13.11 0.20 -14.63
N GLY A 97 12.24 -0.79 -14.38
CA GLY A 97 12.60 -2.12 -13.86
C GLY A 97 12.94 -2.17 -12.37
N ARG A 98 12.83 -1.05 -11.63
CA ARG A 98 13.06 -1.00 -10.19
C ARG A 98 11.75 -0.91 -9.43
N ILE A 99 11.62 -1.69 -8.34
CA ILE A 99 10.47 -1.65 -7.43
C ILE A 99 10.71 -0.59 -6.35
N PHE A 100 9.70 0.26 -6.14
CA PHE A 100 9.70 1.35 -5.16
C PHE A 100 8.70 1.15 -4.03
N GLY A 101 7.71 0.29 -4.25
CA GLY A 101 6.69 -0.01 -3.25
C GLY A 101 5.93 -1.28 -3.58
N HIS A 102 5.22 -1.79 -2.58
CA HIS A 102 4.41 -2.98 -2.67
C HIS A 102 3.18 -2.86 -1.77
N ILE A 103 2.10 -3.54 -2.16
CA ILE A 103 0.88 -3.69 -1.36
C ILE A 103 0.31 -5.08 -1.53
N ALA A 104 -0.14 -5.67 -0.44
CA ALA A 104 -0.81 -6.96 -0.41
C ALA A 104 -2.25 -6.85 0.10
N PHE A 105 -3.12 -7.74 -0.42
CA PHE A 105 -4.45 -8.00 0.11
C PHE A 105 -4.63 -9.51 0.23
N SER A 106 -5.23 -9.93 1.33
CA SER A 106 -5.51 -11.35 1.61
C SER A 106 -6.90 -11.52 2.21
N PRO A 107 -7.53 -12.70 2.12
CA PRO A 107 -8.84 -12.91 2.69
C PRO A 107 -8.83 -12.70 4.21
N VAL A 108 -9.95 -12.21 4.73
CA VAL A 108 -10.26 -12.23 6.17
C VAL A 108 -11.54 -13.01 6.39
N THR A 109 -11.70 -13.56 7.59
CA THR A 109 -12.96 -14.11 8.06
C THR A 109 -13.63 -13.16 9.04
N ILE A 110 -14.96 -13.14 9.05
CA ILE A 110 -15.75 -12.31 9.95
C ILE A 110 -16.74 -13.22 10.68
N SER A 111 -16.85 -13.08 11.99
CA SER A 111 -17.60 -14.01 12.84
C SER A 111 -19.09 -14.04 12.57
N ASP A 112 -19.67 -13.03 11.91
CA ASP A 112 -21.07 -13.01 11.48
C ASP A 112 -21.32 -13.81 10.19
N GLY A 113 -20.27 -14.43 9.61
CA GLY A 113 -20.37 -15.21 8.37
C GLY A 113 -20.33 -14.36 7.09
N SER A 114 -20.10 -13.05 7.16
CA SER A 114 -19.90 -12.20 5.99
C SER A 114 -18.66 -12.62 5.20
N THR A 115 -18.80 -12.70 3.88
CA THR A 115 -17.74 -13.14 2.95
C THR A 115 -17.33 -12.03 1.99
N GLY A 116 -16.24 -12.26 1.23
CA GLY A 116 -15.76 -11.31 0.21
C GLY A 116 -15.00 -10.12 0.80
N TRP A 117 -14.54 -10.20 2.03
CA TRP A 117 -13.70 -9.19 2.66
C TRP A 117 -12.24 -9.55 2.59
N CYS A 118 -11.39 -8.53 2.40
CA CYS A 118 -9.94 -8.68 2.44
C CYS A 118 -9.31 -7.79 3.52
N GLY A 119 -8.23 -8.28 4.10
CA GLY A 119 -7.27 -7.48 4.84
C GLY A 119 -6.32 -6.78 3.88
N LEU A 120 -6.02 -5.51 4.12
CA LEU A 120 -5.04 -4.73 3.42
C LEU A 120 -3.76 -4.65 4.24
N GLY A 121 -2.68 -5.16 3.70
CA GLY A 121 -1.36 -5.09 4.32
C GLY A 121 -0.50 -6.32 4.02
N PRO A 122 0.81 -6.17 4.14
CA PRO A 122 1.55 -4.91 4.36
C PRO A 122 1.52 -3.95 3.17
N VAL A 123 1.73 -2.65 3.46
CA VAL A 123 2.00 -1.60 2.45
C VAL A 123 3.39 -1.07 2.71
N SER A 124 4.26 -1.14 1.73
CA SER A 124 5.64 -0.67 1.81
C SER A 124 5.99 0.28 0.68
N VAL A 125 6.75 1.31 1.00
CA VAL A 125 7.36 2.24 0.03
C VAL A 125 8.76 2.54 0.53
N LEU A 126 9.74 2.57 -0.38
CA LEU A 126 11.12 2.94 -0.02
C LEU A 126 11.14 4.29 0.71
N PRO A 127 11.88 4.44 1.83
CA PRO A 127 11.89 5.64 2.66
C PRO A 127 12.18 6.93 1.88
N ASP A 128 13.15 6.92 0.98
CA ASP A 128 13.54 8.07 0.16
C ASP A 128 12.41 8.54 -0.78
N TYR A 129 11.39 7.71 -0.98
CA TYR A 129 10.26 7.99 -1.87
C TYR A 129 8.94 8.18 -1.10
N HIS A 130 9.02 8.33 0.23
CA HIS A 130 7.85 8.69 1.04
C HIS A 130 7.31 10.07 0.66
N LYS A 131 6.01 10.29 0.91
CA LYS A 131 5.28 11.56 0.66
C LYS A 131 5.21 11.98 -0.82
N GLN A 132 5.61 11.11 -1.74
CA GLN A 132 5.55 11.33 -3.19
C GLN A 132 4.31 10.69 -3.85
N GLY A 133 3.37 10.19 -3.05
CA GLY A 133 2.10 9.66 -3.53
C GLY A 133 2.10 8.18 -3.91
N ILE A 134 3.25 7.47 -3.89
CA ILE A 134 3.35 6.06 -4.29
C ILE A 134 2.42 5.16 -3.46
N GLY A 135 2.43 5.31 -2.13
CA GLY A 135 1.52 4.54 -1.28
C GLY A 135 0.05 4.83 -1.57
N LYS A 136 -0.30 6.08 -1.91
CA LYS A 136 -1.66 6.43 -2.32
C LYS A 136 -2.06 5.74 -3.63
N LEU A 137 -1.17 5.67 -4.60
CA LEU A 137 -1.42 4.99 -5.88
C LEU A 137 -1.64 3.49 -5.66
N LEU A 138 -0.78 2.82 -4.87
CA LEU A 138 -0.90 1.40 -4.54
C LEU A 138 -2.24 1.10 -3.84
N VAL A 139 -2.63 1.88 -2.84
CA VAL A 139 -3.90 1.68 -2.13
C VAL A 139 -5.09 1.87 -3.07
N ASN A 140 -5.12 2.96 -3.86
CA ASN A 140 -6.22 3.22 -4.79
C ASN A 140 -6.37 2.11 -5.83
N GLU A 141 -5.25 1.67 -6.42
CA GLU A 141 -5.25 0.62 -7.44
C GLU A 141 -5.69 -0.72 -6.84
N GLY A 142 -5.17 -1.08 -5.65
CA GLY A 142 -5.56 -2.29 -4.96
C GLY A 142 -7.05 -2.32 -4.59
N LEU A 143 -7.60 -1.20 -4.09
CA LEU A 143 -9.03 -1.09 -3.78
C LEU A 143 -9.90 -1.13 -5.04
N SER A 144 -9.46 -0.52 -6.16
CA SER A 144 -10.15 -0.60 -7.44
C SER A 144 -10.24 -2.04 -7.92
N LEU A 145 -9.09 -2.73 -7.91
CA LEU A 145 -9.03 -4.13 -8.34
C LEU A 145 -9.83 -5.06 -7.43
N LEU A 146 -9.82 -4.81 -6.10
CA LEU A 146 -10.63 -5.60 -5.17
C LEU A 146 -12.14 -5.46 -5.44
N LYS A 147 -12.61 -4.26 -5.78
CA LYS A 147 -14.00 -4.03 -6.21
C LYS A 147 -14.32 -4.72 -7.53
N GLU A 148 -13.42 -4.67 -8.52
CA GLU A 148 -13.56 -5.36 -9.81
C GLU A 148 -13.65 -6.88 -9.64
N LEU A 149 -13.00 -7.44 -8.63
CA LEU A 149 -13.07 -8.85 -8.23
C LEU A 149 -14.34 -9.22 -7.46
N GLY A 150 -15.24 -8.27 -7.22
CA GLY A 150 -16.48 -8.51 -6.48
C GLY A 150 -16.33 -8.47 -4.96
N GLY A 151 -15.21 -7.94 -4.45
CA GLY A 151 -14.99 -7.76 -3.02
C GLY A 151 -16.11 -6.93 -2.37
N GLN A 152 -16.45 -7.27 -1.13
CA GLN A 152 -17.52 -6.59 -0.36
C GLN A 152 -16.99 -5.52 0.56
N GLY A 153 -15.69 -5.55 0.86
CA GLY A 153 -15.04 -4.58 1.72
C GLY A 153 -13.60 -4.93 2.03
N CYS A 154 -12.96 -4.02 2.74
CA CYS A 154 -11.57 -4.14 3.13
C CYS A 154 -11.38 -3.70 4.58
N ALA A 155 -10.52 -4.39 5.34
CA ALA A 155 -10.17 -4.04 6.70
C ALA A 155 -8.64 -3.95 6.85
N LEU A 156 -8.17 -3.15 7.79
CA LEU A 156 -6.74 -2.99 8.07
C LEU A 156 -6.48 -2.52 9.50
N VAL A 157 -5.25 -2.69 9.93
CA VAL A 157 -4.68 -2.04 11.11
C VAL A 157 -3.66 -1.02 10.64
N GLY A 158 -3.84 0.26 10.97
CA GLY A 158 -2.94 1.31 10.50
C GLY A 158 -3.31 2.70 10.98
N ASP A 159 -2.52 3.68 10.54
CA ASP A 159 -2.70 5.10 10.90
C ASP A 159 -3.99 5.67 10.28
N PRO A 160 -4.97 6.08 11.10
CA PRO A 160 -6.20 6.71 10.61
C PRO A 160 -5.94 7.93 9.74
N HIS A 161 -4.93 8.76 10.05
CA HIS A 161 -4.61 9.96 9.27
C HIS A 161 -4.20 9.62 7.83
N PHE A 162 -3.61 8.45 7.63
CA PHE A 162 -3.28 7.99 6.28
C PHE A 162 -4.48 7.35 5.58
N TYR A 163 -5.26 6.50 6.27
CA TYR A 163 -6.26 5.67 5.60
C TYR A 163 -7.65 6.31 5.46
N GLN A 164 -8.01 7.30 6.30
CA GLN A 164 -9.30 8.00 6.19
C GLN A 164 -9.51 8.68 4.83
N ARG A 165 -8.45 9.12 4.16
CA ARG A 165 -8.51 9.72 2.82
C ARG A 165 -9.03 8.79 1.72
N PHE A 166 -9.00 7.48 1.97
CA PHE A 166 -9.53 6.44 1.08
C PHE A 166 -10.95 6.01 1.47
N GLY A 167 -11.51 6.61 2.53
CA GLY A 167 -12.82 6.29 3.05
C GLY A 167 -12.85 5.23 4.16
N PHE A 168 -11.68 4.73 4.60
CA PHE A 168 -11.61 3.85 5.75
C PHE A 168 -12.05 4.58 7.02
N ARG A 169 -12.83 3.89 7.83
CA ARG A 169 -13.37 4.40 9.10
C ARG A 169 -13.37 3.30 10.14
N ASN A 170 -13.48 3.71 11.39
CA ASN A 170 -13.76 2.84 12.50
C ASN A 170 -15.27 2.50 12.52
N PHE A 171 -15.59 1.24 12.81
CA PHE A 171 -16.96 0.73 13.02
C PHE A 171 -16.97 0.00 14.35
N PRO A 172 -17.68 0.51 15.39
CA PRO A 172 -17.67 -0.08 16.72
C PRO A 172 -18.12 -1.54 16.76
N GLU A 173 -18.98 -1.95 15.82
CA GLU A 173 -19.52 -3.30 15.74
C GLU A 173 -18.57 -4.30 15.06
N LEU A 174 -17.48 -3.80 14.45
CA LEU A 174 -16.49 -4.61 13.77
C LEU A 174 -15.15 -4.47 14.47
N VAL A 175 -14.61 -5.55 15.01
CA VAL A 175 -13.43 -5.52 15.87
C VAL A 175 -12.36 -6.50 15.40
N HIS A 176 -11.11 -6.22 15.73
CA HIS A 176 -10.01 -7.16 15.62
C HIS A 176 -9.39 -7.35 17.00
N GLU A 177 -9.43 -8.57 17.52
CA GLU A 177 -8.99 -8.86 18.91
C GLU A 177 -7.52 -8.52 19.11
N GLY A 178 -7.21 -7.93 20.27
CA GLY A 178 -5.84 -7.55 20.64
C GLY A 178 -5.33 -6.26 19.98
N VAL A 179 -6.15 -5.57 19.19
CA VAL A 179 -5.80 -4.32 18.54
C VAL A 179 -6.68 -3.18 19.05
N PRO A 180 -6.11 -2.01 19.40
CA PRO A 180 -6.90 -0.84 19.75
C PRO A 180 -7.88 -0.47 18.63
N GLN A 181 -9.14 -0.20 19.02
CA GLN A 181 -10.22 0.02 18.06
C GLN A 181 -9.97 1.23 17.14
N GLU A 182 -9.29 2.26 17.63
CA GLU A 182 -8.97 3.48 16.90
C GLU A 182 -8.03 3.29 15.70
N VAL A 183 -7.23 2.23 15.70
CA VAL A 183 -6.33 1.91 14.58
C VAL A 183 -6.83 0.74 13.71
N PHE A 184 -7.92 0.09 14.11
CA PHE A 184 -8.60 -0.91 13.30
C PHE A 184 -9.65 -0.21 12.44
N LEU A 185 -9.47 -0.23 11.13
CA LEU A 185 -10.27 0.52 10.17
C LEU A 185 -10.84 -0.42 9.11
N ALA A 186 -12.04 -0.09 8.64
CA ALA A 186 -12.70 -0.82 7.59
C ALA A 186 -13.29 0.11 6.52
N LEU A 187 -13.44 -0.43 5.32
CA LEU A 187 -14.05 0.23 4.17
C LEU A 187 -15.04 -0.75 3.51
N PRO A 188 -16.33 -0.69 3.86
CA PRO A 188 -17.36 -1.41 3.15
C PRO A 188 -17.51 -0.88 1.72
N PHE A 189 -17.71 -1.76 0.74
CA PHE A 189 -18.01 -1.37 -0.65
C PHE A 189 -19.51 -1.35 -0.93
N THR A 190 -20.31 -1.84 0.01
CA THR A 190 -21.78 -1.85 -0.02
C THR A 190 -22.34 -1.13 1.20
N ALA A 191 -23.64 -0.92 1.21
CA ALA A 191 -24.31 -0.31 2.38
C ALA A 191 -24.31 -1.23 3.62
N LYS A 192 -24.07 -2.54 3.44
CA LYS A 192 -24.05 -3.51 4.54
C LYS A 192 -22.66 -3.51 5.18
N VAL A 193 -22.61 -3.16 6.46
CA VAL A 193 -21.40 -3.30 7.30
C VAL A 193 -21.52 -4.60 8.09
N PRO A 194 -20.56 -5.50 8.04
CA PRO A 194 -20.57 -6.71 8.87
C PRO A 194 -20.36 -6.36 10.34
N GLN A 195 -20.65 -7.31 11.21
CA GLN A 195 -20.51 -7.17 12.66
C GLN A 195 -19.73 -8.35 13.24
N GLY A 196 -19.00 -8.09 14.31
CA GLY A 196 -18.28 -9.12 15.02
C GLY A 196 -16.76 -9.05 14.85
N ILE A 197 -16.11 -10.21 14.99
CA ILE A 197 -14.65 -10.31 15.02
C ILE A 197 -14.11 -10.55 13.61
N VAL A 198 -13.17 -9.71 13.19
CA VAL A 198 -12.38 -9.90 11.96
C VAL A 198 -11.09 -10.64 12.31
N VAL A 199 -10.86 -11.73 11.63
CA VAL A 199 -9.63 -12.52 11.75
C VAL A 199 -8.87 -12.45 10.41
N PHE A 200 -7.66 -11.93 10.47
CA PHE A 200 -6.74 -11.93 9.35
C PHE A 200 -6.19 -13.33 9.11
N HIS A 201 -5.72 -13.58 7.89
CA HIS A 201 -5.11 -14.86 7.54
C HIS A 201 -3.93 -15.19 8.48
N GLU A 202 -3.74 -16.48 8.79
CA GLU A 202 -2.67 -16.95 9.71
C GLU A 202 -1.26 -16.50 9.28
N GLY A 203 -1.05 -16.27 7.98
CA GLY A 203 0.19 -15.69 7.46
C GLY A 203 0.62 -14.37 8.13
N PHE A 204 -0.32 -13.62 8.73
CA PHE A 204 0.01 -12.42 9.52
C PHE A 204 0.75 -12.72 10.82
N LEU A 205 0.78 -13.97 11.26
CA LEU A 205 1.51 -14.42 12.44
C LEU A 205 2.97 -14.85 12.14
N ALA A 206 3.37 -14.83 10.86
CA ALA A 206 4.70 -15.25 10.45
C ALA A 206 5.81 -14.35 11.03
N LYS A 207 6.87 -14.97 11.55
CA LYS A 207 8.01 -14.30 12.20
C LYS A 207 9.36 -14.68 11.61
N SER A 208 9.39 -15.65 10.71
CA SER A 208 10.59 -16.16 10.03
C SER A 208 10.19 -16.82 8.71
#